data_fab349f9f7bd9639f0b7351de1fc79c6
#
_entry.id   fab349f9f7bd9639f0b7351de1fc79c6
#
_cell.length_a   1.000
_cell.length_b   1.000
_cell.length_c   1.000
_cell.angle_alpha   90.00
_cell.angle_beta   90.00
_cell.angle_gamma   90.00
#
_symmetry.space_group_name_H-M   'P 1'
#
loop_
_entity.id
_entity.type
_entity.pdbx_description
1 polymer ?
#
loop_
_entity_poly.entity_id
_entity_poly.type
_entity_poly.pdbx_seq_one_letter_code
_entity_poly.pdbx_strand_id
1 'polypeptide(L)'
;MKSYHIQNYIRYKKDLEQALKRLPNLDYYQYTQDQLITKFMPLVENLARKFATSQQASGVMSIMDLIQEGNKGLVRAVQKIDWQTIEESDDKEKTIKSFLAKRIKGAIRRGVDINRGNMRIPEHKLNEIRKGDGKKAVELFFNSVFSSIDEDGRDENNYAYQIPDEPTKYNNAMLNSYLLSILSKHLDDKEYDVLRMSYGLDCVKHSATEIANAIGINGTSSYVRVSQLKKQAIDKLIANVDPSQVIDFL
;
A
#
# COMPACT_ATOMS: atom_id res chain seq x y z
N MET A 1 -5.37 4.29 -19.72
CA MET A 1 -5.46 2.95 -19.08
C MET A 1 -6.87 2.33 -19.10
N LYS A 2 -7.93 3.07 -18.76
CA LYS A 2 -9.32 2.52 -18.73
C LYS A 2 -9.81 1.95 -20.08
N SER A 3 -9.47 2.55 -21.22
CA SER A 3 -9.88 2.10 -22.56
C SER A 3 -9.29 0.72 -22.92
N TYR A 4 -8.03 0.46 -22.59
CA TYR A 4 -7.36 -0.83 -22.83
C TYR A 4 -8.03 -1.98 -22.08
N HIS A 5 -8.39 -1.78 -20.81
CA HIS A 5 -9.08 -2.79 -20.02
C HIS A 5 -10.47 -3.12 -20.56
N ILE A 6 -11.18 -2.12 -21.06
CA ILE A 6 -12.51 -2.30 -21.68
C ILE A 6 -12.39 -3.11 -22.98
N GLN A 7 -11.41 -2.79 -23.83
CA GLN A 7 -11.19 -3.52 -25.09
C GLN A 7 -10.86 -4.98 -24.85
N ASN A 8 -9.97 -5.26 -23.87
CA ASN A 8 -9.63 -6.65 -23.50
C ASN A 8 -10.84 -7.43 -22.97
N TYR A 9 -11.69 -6.78 -22.18
CA TYR A 9 -12.91 -7.42 -21.69
C TYR A 9 -13.92 -7.71 -22.82
N ILE A 10 -14.10 -6.80 -23.78
CA ILE A 10 -14.95 -7.01 -24.95
C ILE A 10 -14.43 -8.17 -25.79
N ARG A 11 -13.11 -8.24 -26.01
CA ARG A 11 -12.46 -9.35 -26.72
C ARG A 11 -12.70 -10.67 -26.01
N TYR A 12 -12.44 -10.74 -24.72
CA TYR A 12 -12.71 -11.91 -23.90
C TYR A 12 -14.16 -12.41 -24.05
N LYS A 13 -15.12 -11.50 -24.00
CA LYS A 13 -16.55 -11.86 -24.19
C LYS A 13 -16.83 -12.48 -25.53
N LYS A 14 -16.32 -11.91 -26.62
CA LYS A 14 -16.48 -12.43 -27.95
C LYS A 14 -15.88 -13.83 -28.09
N ASP A 15 -14.68 -14.03 -27.58
CA ASP A 15 -13.98 -15.32 -27.62
C ASP A 15 -14.73 -16.37 -26.80
N LEU A 16 -15.26 -16.00 -25.63
CA LEU A 16 -16.07 -16.87 -24.78
C LEU A 16 -17.38 -17.27 -25.46
N GLU A 17 -18.10 -16.36 -26.10
CA GLU A 17 -19.32 -16.65 -26.84
C GLU A 17 -19.06 -17.61 -28.02
N GLN A 18 -17.93 -17.42 -28.71
CA GLN A 18 -17.55 -18.35 -29.79
C GLN A 18 -17.21 -19.75 -29.27
N ALA A 19 -16.50 -19.84 -28.14
CA ALA A 19 -16.16 -21.11 -27.51
C ALA A 19 -17.41 -21.85 -27.03
N LEU A 20 -18.37 -21.14 -26.44
CA LEU A 20 -19.64 -21.71 -26.00
C LEU A 20 -20.47 -22.26 -27.14
N LYS A 21 -20.50 -21.59 -28.33
CA LYS A 21 -21.21 -22.07 -29.51
C LYS A 21 -20.62 -23.37 -30.08
N ARG A 22 -19.35 -23.64 -29.82
CA ARG A 22 -18.67 -24.89 -30.30
C ARG A 22 -18.86 -26.06 -29.34
N LEU A 23 -19.38 -25.82 -28.13
CA LEU A 23 -19.60 -26.92 -27.19
C LEU A 23 -20.75 -27.81 -27.63
N PRO A 24 -20.60 -29.14 -27.57
CA PRO A 24 -21.69 -30.06 -27.79
C PRO A 24 -22.73 -29.94 -26.67
N ASN A 25 -23.97 -30.29 -26.97
CA ASN A 25 -25.02 -30.36 -25.96
C ASN A 25 -25.09 -31.77 -25.40
N LEU A 26 -24.41 -32.00 -24.28
CA LEU A 26 -24.28 -33.27 -23.61
C LEU A 26 -24.78 -33.19 -22.17
N ASP A 27 -25.00 -34.31 -21.52
CA ASP A 27 -25.22 -34.39 -20.09
C ASP A 27 -23.92 -34.03 -19.32
N TYR A 28 -24.06 -33.49 -18.12
CA TYR A 28 -22.91 -32.92 -17.35
C TYR A 28 -21.78 -33.92 -17.10
N TYR A 29 -22.09 -35.20 -16.93
CA TYR A 29 -21.08 -36.25 -16.70
C TYR A 29 -20.35 -36.71 -17.97
N GLN A 30 -20.88 -36.38 -19.16
CA GLN A 30 -20.27 -36.72 -20.45
C GLN A 30 -19.27 -35.69 -20.95
N TYR A 31 -19.28 -34.49 -20.36
CA TYR A 31 -18.32 -33.44 -20.70
C TYR A 31 -16.93 -33.79 -20.21
N THR A 32 -15.92 -33.47 -21.01
CA THR A 32 -14.55 -33.43 -20.54
C THR A 32 -14.36 -32.29 -19.53
N GLN A 33 -13.30 -32.35 -18.69
CA GLN A 33 -13.02 -31.30 -17.75
C GLN A 33 -12.92 -29.94 -18.41
N ASP A 34 -12.24 -29.81 -19.55
CA ASP A 34 -12.05 -28.56 -20.29
C ASP A 34 -13.38 -28.02 -20.86
N GLN A 35 -14.25 -28.91 -21.33
CA GLN A 35 -15.58 -28.55 -21.80
C GLN A 35 -16.46 -28.02 -20.64
N LEU A 36 -16.39 -28.66 -19.46
CA LEU A 36 -17.09 -28.19 -18.28
C LEU A 36 -16.56 -26.83 -17.82
N ILE A 37 -15.24 -26.64 -17.80
CA ILE A 37 -14.64 -25.34 -17.47
C ILE A 37 -15.18 -24.27 -18.41
N THR A 38 -15.12 -24.51 -19.72
CA THR A 38 -15.63 -23.57 -20.75
C THR A 38 -17.11 -23.27 -20.54
N LYS A 39 -17.94 -24.29 -20.28
CA LYS A 39 -19.40 -24.17 -20.06
C LYS A 39 -19.71 -23.29 -18.84
N PHE A 40 -18.88 -23.34 -17.78
CA PHE A 40 -19.09 -22.57 -16.55
C PHE A 40 -18.29 -21.26 -16.44
N MET A 41 -17.50 -20.89 -17.46
CA MET A 41 -16.83 -19.57 -17.49
C MET A 41 -17.80 -18.37 -17.38
N PRO A 42 -19.02 -18.37 -17.98
CA PRO A 42 -19.99 -17.29 -17.77
C PRO A 42 -20.41 -17.10 -16.30
N LEU A 43 -20.44 -18.21 -15.54
CA LEU A 43 -20.70 -18.12 -14.09
C LEU A 43 -19.58 -17.37 -13.35
N VAL A 44 -18.33 -17.61 -13.76
CA VAL A 44 -17.17 -16.86 -13.20
C VAL A 44 -17.29 -15.38 -13.51
N GLU A 45 -17.60 -15.00 -14.76
CA GLU A 45 -17.79 -13.61 -15.16
C GLU A 45 -18.87 -12.93 -14.32
N ASN A 46 -20.04 -13.56 -14.17
CA ASN A 46 -21.14 -13.02 -13.38
C ASN A 46 -20.79 -12.85 -11.90
N LEU A 47 -19.99 -13.74 -11.35
CA LEU A 47 -19.52 -13.63 -9.97
C LEU A 47 -18.43 -12.56 -9.83
N ALA A 48 -17.47 -12.49 -10.77
CA ALA A 48 -16.41 -11.49 -10.77
C ALA A 48 -16.96 -10.06 -10.84
N ARG A 49 -18.00 -9.80 -11.65
CA ARG A 49 -18.67 -8.50 -11.72
C ARG A 49 -19.15 -8.00 -10.36
N LYS A 50 -19.61 -8.89 -9.48
CA LYS A 50 -20.06 -8.51 -8.12
C LYS A 50 -18.93 -7.99 -7.25
N PHE A 51 -17.68 -8.39 -7.52
CA PHE A 51 -16.48 -7.91 -6.83
C PHE A 51 -15.90 -6.65 -7.47
N ALA A 52 -16.20 -6.39 -8.75
CA ALA A 52 -15.70 -5.26 -9.50
C ALA A 52 -16.56 -3.98 -9.38
N THR A 53 -17.55 -3.96 -8.49
CA THR A 53 -18.53 -2.86 -8.37
C THR A 53 -17.92 -1.57 -7.86
N SER A 54 -16.84 -1.63 -7.09
CA SER A 54 -16.13 -0.43 -6.61
C SER A 54 -14.63 -0.67 -6.56
N GLN A 55 -13.85 0.38 -6.78
CA GLN A 55 -12.40 0.35 -6.63
C GLN A 55 -11.99 0.01 -5.19
N GLN A 56 -12.79 0.40 -4.22
CA GLN A 56 -12.59 0.04 -2.81
C GLN A 56 -12.68 -1.46 -2.56
N ALA A 57 -13.54 -2.18 -3.31
CA ALA A 57 -13.69 -3.62 -3.17
C ALA A 57 -12.57 -4.42 -3.86
N SER A 58 -12.16 -4.01 -5.06
CA SER A 58 -11.17 -4.72 -5.88
C SER A 58 -9.74 -4.16 -5.78
N GLY A 59 -9.58 -2.95 -5.23
CA GLY A 59 -8.28 -2.25 -5.17
C GLY A 59 -7.75 -1.96 -6.58
N VAL A 60 -6.53 -2.36 -6.84
CA VAL A 60 -5.87 -2.20 -8.15
C VAL A 60 -6.25 -3.26 -9.17
N MET A 61 -6.98 -4.31 -8.77
CA MET A 61 -7.36 -5.42 -9.66
C MET A 61 -8.41 -4.99 -10.67
N SER A 62 -8.16 -5.28 -11.93
CA SER A 62 -9.12 -5.10 -13.02
C SER A 62 -10.18 -6.21 -13.00
N ILE A 63 -11.28 -6.02 -13.76
CA ILE A 63 -12.30 -7.08 -13.96
C ILE A 63 -11.68 -8.36 -14.56
N MET A 64 -10.68 -8.22 -15.42
CA MET A 64 -9.99 -9.36 -16.02
C MET A 64 -9.17 -10.13 -14.99
N ASP A 65 -8.52 -9.45 -14.05
CA ASP A 65 -7.77 -10.09 -12.96
C ASP A 65 -8.73 -10.91 -12.07
N LEU A 66 -9.90 -10.33 -11.75
CA LEU A 66 -10.92 -11.01 -10.95
C LEU A 66 -11.46 -12.25 -11.68
N ILE A 67 -11.69 -12.16 -13.00
CA ILE A 67 -12.10 -13.30 -13.83
C ILE A 67 -11.01 -14.39 -13.81
N GLN A 68 -9.73 -14.02 -13.93
CA GLN A 68 -8.63 -14.98 -13.91
C GLN A 68 -8.50 -15.68 -12.57
N GLU A 69 -8.61 -14.96 -11.45
CA GLU A 69 -8.64 -15.59 -10.12
C GLU A 69 -9.85 -16.53 -9.96
N GLY A 70 -11.02 -16.14 -10.50
CA GLY A 70 -12.20 -16.98 -10.55
C GLY A 70 -12.02 -18.24 -11.40
N ASN A 71 -11.39 -18.11 -12.58
CA ASN A 71 -11.08 -19.24 -13.47
C ASN A 71 -10.12 -20.24 -12.80
N LYS A 72 -9.08 -19.78 -12.09
CA LYS A 72 -8.23 -20.66 -11.26
C LYS A 72 -9.05 -21.45 -10.23
N GLY A 73 -10.03 -20.78 -9.62
CA GLY A 73 -10.96 -21.40 -8.68
C GLY A 73 -11.88 -22.43 -9.35
N LEU A 74 -12.39 -22.11 -10.55
CA LEU A 74 -13.23 -23.00 -11.37
C LEU A 74 -12.48 -24.28 -11.76
N VAL A 75 -11.26 -24.17 -12.30
CA VAL A 75 -10.44 -25.33 -12.71
C VAL A 75 -10.25 -26.30 -11.54
N ARG A 76 -9.84 -25.76 -10.38
CA ARG A 76 -9.67 -26.58 -9.16
C ARG A 76 -10.97 -27.16 -8.63
N ALA A 77 -12.09 -26.49 -8.86
CA ALA A 77 -13.39 -26.94 -8.42
C ALA A 77 -13.92 -28.08 -9.31
N VAL A 78 -13.75 -27.98 -10.64
CA VAL A 78 -14.17 -29.00 -11.59
C VAL A 78 -13.46 -30.33 -11.31
N GLN A 79 -12.17 -30.32 -10.97
CA GLN A 79 -11.41 -31.51 -10.59
C GLN A 79 -11.90 -32.19 -9.32
N LYS A 80 -12.67 -31.49 -8.48
CA LYS A 80 -13.18 -31.96 -7.19
C LYS A 80 -14.70 -32.14 -7.17
N ILE A 81 -15.31 -32.28 -8.34
CA ILE A 81 -16.75 -32.56 -8.45
C ILE A 81 -17.00 -34.00 -8.00
N ASP A 82 -17.89 -34.13 -7.02
CA ASP A 82 -18.43 -35.44 -6.62
C ASP A 82 -19.69 -35.75 -7.46
N TRP A 83 -19.53 -36.63 -8.41
CA TRP A 83 -20.59 -37.00 -9.36
C TRP A 83 -21.72 -37.79 -8.69
N GLN A 84 -21.43 -38.58 -7.64
CA GLN A 84 -22.44 -39.34 -6.91
C GLN A 84 -23.46 -38.42 -6.25
N THR A 85 -22.99 -37.42 -5.50
CA THR A 85 -23.85 -36.42 -4.89
C THR A 85 -24.67 -35.63 -5.91
N ILE A 86 -24.15 -35.43 -7.11
CA ILE A 86 -24.88 -34.70 -8.18
C ILE A 86 -25.98 -35.59 -8.79
N GLU A 87 -25.72 -36.87 -9.00
CA GLU A 87 -26.71 -37.81 -9.53
C GLU A 87 -27.89 -38.01 -8.59
N GLU A 88 -27.67 -37.99 -7.28
CA GLU A 88 -28.69 -38.13 -6.25
C GLU A 88 -29.53 -36.85 -6.05
N SER A 89 -29.13 -35.73 -6.65
CA SER A 89 -29.83 -34.45 -6.48
C SER A 89 -30.99 -34.28 -7.45
N ASP A 90 -32.12 -33.70 -7.01
CA ASP A 90 -33.30 -33.42 -7.82
C ASP A 90 -33.02 -32.46 -8.99
N ASP A 91 -32.12 -31.45 -8.75
CA ASP A 91 -31.71 -30.46 -9.76
C ASP A 91 -30.18 -30.46 -9.91
N LYS A 92 -29.70 -31.26 -10.85
CA LYS A 92 -28.27 -31.43 -11.13
C LYS A 92 -27.59 -30.12 -11.48
N GLU A 93 -28.25 -29.29 -12.27
CA GLU A 93 -27.69 -28.01 -12.74
C GLU A 93 -27.50 -27.02 -11.59
N LYS A 94 -28.50 -26.89 -10.74
CA LYS A 94 -28.49 -26.01 -9.58
C LYS A 94 -27.42 -26.44 -8.57
N THR A 95 -27.30 -27.77 -8.35
CA THR A 95 -26.33 -28.36 -7.43
C THR A 95 -24.89 -28.09 -7.91
N ILE A 96 -24.59 -28.34 -9.18
CA ILE A 96 -23.27 -28.03 -9.78
C ILE A 96 -22.97 -26.54 -9.70
N LYS A 97 -23.92 -25.67 -10.11
CA LYS A 97 -23.73 -24.21 -10.06
C LYS A 97 -23.47 -23.71 -8.64
N SER A 98 -24.20 -24.22 -7.66
CA SER A 98 -24.04 -23.87 -6.23
C SER A 98 -22.65 -24.28 -5.72
N PHE A 99 -22.24 -25.51 -6.01
CA PHE A 99 -20.93 -26.04 -5.65
C PHE A 99 -19.79 -25.22 -6.24
N LEU A 100 -19.83 -24.93 -7.54
CA LEU A 100 -18.84 -24.15 -8.24
C LEU A 100 -18.82 -22.70 -7.77
N ALA A 101 -19.99 -22.07 -7.62
CA ALA A 101 -20.10 -20.67 -7.20
C ALA A 101 -19.46 -20.41 -5.83
N LYS A 102 -19.62 -21.32 -4.86
CA LYS A 102 -19.00 -21.20 -3.53
C LYS A 102 -17.47 -21.18 -3.62
N ARG A 103 -16.88 -22.05 -4.47
CA ARG A 103 -15.43 -22.17 -4.65
C ARG A 103 -14.86 -21.00 -5.45
N ILE A 104 -15.55 -20.60 -6.52
CA ILE A 104 -15.18 -19.44 -7.35
C ILE A 104 -15.16 -18.16 -6.50
N LYS A 105 -16.23 -17.90 -5.74
CA LYS A 105 -16.29 -16.74 -4.83
C LYS A 105 -15.14 -16.75 -3.83
N GLY A 106 -14.83 -17.93 -3.26
CA GLY A 106 -13.71 -18.07 -2.33
C GLY A 106 -12.35 -17.79 -2.98
N ALA A 107 -12.16 -18.21 -4.24
CA ALA A 107 -10.93 -17.96 -5.00
C ALA A 107 -10.78 -16.47 -5.34
N ILE A 108 -11.83 -15.82 -5.85
CA ILE A 108 -11.82 -14.37 -6.13
C ILE A 108 -11.53 -13.58 -4.87
N ARG A 109 -12.19 -13.89 -3.74
CA ARG A 109 -11.97 -13.19 -2.48
C ARG A 109 -10.52 -13.29 -2.02
N ARG A 110 -9.93 -14.49 -2.06
CA ARG A 110 -8.51 -14.68 -1.73
C ARG A 110 -7.58 -13.94 -2.70
N GLY A 111 -7.89 -13.97 -4.00
CA GLY A 111 -7.15 -13.20 -5.00
C GLY A 111 -7.16 -11.71 -4.69
N VAL A 112 -8.33 -11.16 -4.35
CA VAL A 112 -8.48 -9.77 -3.92
C VAL A 112 -7.67 -9.49 -2.64
N ASP A 113 -7.79 -10.34 -1.61
CA ASP A 113 -7.08 -10.15 -0.34
C ASP A 113 -5.55 -10.12 -0.52
N ILE A 114 -5.03 -10.86 -1.50
CA ILE A 114 -3.59 -10.93 -1.79
C ILE A 114 -3.10 -9.76 -2.63
N ASN A 115 -3.88 -9.38 -3.67
CA ASN A 115 -3.39 -8.54 -4.78
C ASN A 115 -4.04 -7.15 -4.84
N ARG A 116 -4.92 -6.80 -3.90
CA ARG A 116 -5.69 -5.54 -3.98
C ARG A 116 -4.87 -4.28 -3.71
N GLY A 117 -3.76 -4.40 -2.99
CA GLY A 117 -2.96 -3.26 -2.54
C GLY A 117 -1.46 -3.46 -2.73
N ASN A 118 -0.69 -2.41 -2.45
CA ASN A 118 0.77 -2.42 -2.56
C ASN A 118 1.42 -3.34 -1.51
N MET A 119 0.86 -3.36 -0.30
CA MET A 119 1.33 -4.22 0.78
C MET A 119 0.42 -5.44 0.93
N ARG A 120 1.02 -6.63 0.95
CA ARG A 120 0.29 -7.86 1.22
C ARG A 120 0.05 -8.02 2.71
N ILE A 121 -1.22 -8.07 3.10
CA ILE A 121 -1.62 -8.39 4.46
C ILE A 121 -1.93 -9.89 4.54
N PRO A 122 -1.36 -10.66 5.51
CA PRO A 122 -1.66 -12.07 5.69
C PRO A 122 -3.17 -12.31 5.93
N GLU A 123 -3.71 -13.39 5.35
CA GLU A 123 -5.15 -13.72 5.40
C GLU A 123 -5.68 -13.84 6.84
N HIS A 124 -4.90 -14.42 7.76
CA HIS A 124 -5.29 -14.53 9.16
C HIS A 124 -5.48 -13.17 9.83
N LYS A 125 -4.61 -12.20 9.54
CA LYS A 125 -4.74 -10.82 10.05
C LYS A 125 -5.95 -10.11 9.47
N LEU A 126 -6.23 -10.29 8.17
CA LEU A 126 -7.46 -9.77 7.56
C LEU A 126 -8.71 -10.36 8.19
N ASN A 127 -8.70 -11.65 8.53
CA ASN A 127 -9.82 -12.30 9.20
C ASN A 127 -9.99 -11.84 10.65
N GLU A 128 -8.91 -11.60 11.40
CA GLU A 128 -8.95 -10.99 12.73
C GLU A 128 -9.53 -9.57 12.66
N ILE A 129 -9.08 -8.75 11.73
CA ILE A 129 -9.56 -7.38 11.51
C ILE A 129 -11.05 -7.38 11.14
N ARG A 130 -11.51 -8.31 10.28
CA ARG A 130 -12.93 -8.43 9.91
C ARG A 130 -13.83 -8.88 11.07
N LYS A 131 -13.30 -9.60 12.04
CA LYS A 131 -14.01 -10.02 13.26
C LYS A 131 -13.98 -8.97 14.36
N GLY A 132 -13.04 -8.04 14.31
CA GLY A 132 -12.82 -7.00 15.29
C GLY A 132 -13.55 -5.69 14.96
N ASP A 133 -13.12 -4.62 15.61
CA ASP A 133 -13.71 -3.29 15.47
C ASP A 133 -13.57 -2.77 14.04
N GLY A 134 -14.68 -2.55 13.35
CA GLY A 134 -14.73 -2.23 11.92
C GLY A 134 -13.94 -0.98 11.49
N LYS A 135 -13.65 -0.05 12.43
CA LYS A 135 -12.86 1.16 12.16
C LYS A 135 -11.40 0.84 11.77
N LYS A 136 -10.73 -0.06 12.49
CA LYS A 136 -9.35 -0.49 12.18
C LYS A 136 -9.27 -1.26 10.86
N ALA A 137 -10.30 -2.02 10.52
CA ALA A 137 -10.39 -2.71 9.25
C ALA A 137 -10.46 -1.73 8.07
N VAL A 138 -11.29 -0.71 8.20
CA VAL A 138 -11.46 0.33 7.18
C VAL A 138 -10.15 1.10 6.97
N GLU A 139 -9.49 1.52 8.05
CA GLU A 139 -8.20 2.23 7.99
C GLU A 139 -7.11 1.41 7.30
N LEU A 140 -6.96 0.12 7.65
CA LEU A 140 -6.01 -0.78 7.00
C LEU A 140 -6.34 -0.99 5.52
N PHE A 141 -7.62 -1.04 5.16
CA PHE A 141 -8.07 -1.14 3.79
C PHE A 141 -7.75 0.11 2.98
N PHE A 142 -7.93 1.30 3.52
CA PHE A 142 -7.59 2.55 2.85
C PHE A 142 -6.08 2.71 2.69
N ASN A 143 -5.30 2.42 3.72
CA ASN A 143 -3.84 2.54 3.69
C ASN A 143 -3.16 1.51 2.77
N SER A 144 -3.86 0.46 2.34
CA SER A 144 -3.33 -0.55 1.41
C SER A 144 -3.61 -0.24 -0.07
N VAL A 145 -4.37 0.81 -0.38
CA VAL A 145 -4.69 1.21 -1.75
C VAL A 145 -3.66 2.22 -2.24
N PHE A 146 -3.26 2.11 -3.51
CA PHE A 146 -2.37 3.09 -4.13
C PHE A 146 -3.01 4.47 -4.18
N SER A 147 -2.27 5.49 -3.75
CA SER A 147 -2.55 6.89 -4.03
C SER A 147 -1.94 7.31 -5.36
N SER A 148 -2.59 8.20 -6.10
CA SER A 148 -2.00 8.81 -7.28
C SER A 148 -1.02 9.90 -6.84
N ILE A 149 0.18 9.93 -7.44
CA ILE A 149 1.15 11.01 -7.21
C ILE A 149 0.66 12.30 -7.89
N ASP A 150 -0.10 12.15 -9.00
CA ASP A 150 -0.63 13.25 -9.80
C ASP A 150 -2.06 13.65 -9.38
N GLU A 151 -2.56 13.14 -8.25
CA GLU A 151 -3.89 13.51 -7.76
C GLU A 151 -3.81 14.92 -7.20
N ASP A 152 -4.18 15.90 -8.03
CA ASP A 152 -4.38 17.28 -7.61
C ASP A 152 -5.46 17.28 -6.52
N GLY A 153 -5.02 17.45 -5.30
CA GLY A 153 -5.92 17.69 -4.20
C GLY A 153 -6.68 19.00 -4.46
N ARG A 154 -7.98 18.89 -4.70
CA ARG A 154 -8.87 20.03 -4.97
C ARG A 154 -9.16 20.89 -3.75
N ASP A 155 -8.49 20.67 -2.64
CA ASP A 155 -8.58 21.52 -1.46
C ASP A 155 -7.48 22.58 -1.50
N GLU A 156 -7.84 23.84 -1.30
CA GLU A 156 -6.96 25.03 -1.35
C GLU A 156 -5.75 24.94 -0.41
N ASN A 157 -5.69 23.97 0.50
CA ASN A 157 -4.58 23.68 1.43
C ASN A 157 -3.84 22.38 1.11
N ASN A 158 -4.09 21.75 -0.03
CA ASN A 158 -3.50 20.48 -0.36
C ASN A 158 -2.15 20.70 -1.05
N TYR A 159 -1.11 20.66 -0.28
CA TYR A 159 0.26 20.51 -0.79
C TYR A 159 0.29 19.20 -1.58
N ALA A 160 0.55 19.28 -2.89
CA ALA A 160 0.86 18.11 -3.70
C ALA A 160 1.84 17.23 -2.92
N TYR A 161 1.62 15.93 -2.90
CA TYR A 161 2.52 14.98 -2.23
C TYR A 161 3.91 15.15 -2.86
N GLN A 162 4.71 16.02 -2.28
CA GLN A 162 6.08 16.19 -2.67
C GLN A 162 6.85 15.06 -1.98
N ILE A 163 7.30 14.11 -2.79
CA ILE A 163 8.28 13.13 -2.31
C ILE A 163 9.58 13.91 -2.15
N PRO A 164 10.07 14.13 -0.91
CA PRO A 164 11.29 14.87 -0.72
C PRO A 164 12.44 14.12 -1.40
N ASP A 165 13.15 14.83 -2.26
CA ASP A 165 14.42 14.31 -2.80
C ASP A 165 15.45 14.27 -1.67
N GLU A 166 16.30 13.25 -1.66
CA GLU A 166 17.41 13.21 -0.70
C GLU A 166 18.38 14.36 -1.06
N PRO A 167 18.65 15.29 -0.14
CA PRO A 167 19.56 16.38 -0.40
C PRO A 167 20.93 15.81 -0.79
N THR A 168 21.49 16.30 -1.89
CA THR A 168 22.81 15.85 -2.33
C THR A 168 23.84 16.13 -1.24
N LYS A 169 24.80 15.22 -1.04
CA LYS A 169 25.87 15.38 -0.03
C LYS A 169 26.64 16.72 -0.15
N TYR A 170 26.72 17.24 -1.37
CA TYR A 170 27.35 18.51 -1.66
C TYR A 170 26.58 19.69 -1.07
N ASN A 171 25.26 19.74 -1.22
CA ASN A 171 24.43 20.80 -0.65
C ASN A 171 24.46 20.77 0.89
N ASN A 172 24.48 19.59 1.49
CA ASN A 172 24.61 19.47 2.95
C ASN A 172 25.95 19.99 3.46
N ALA A 173 27.04 19.75 2.77
CA ALA A 173 28.36 20.24 3.16
C ALA A 173 28.44 21.78 3.10
N MET A 174 27.88 22.39 2.04
CA MET A 174 27.80 23.84 1.92
C MET A 174 26.90 24.46 2.99
N LEU A 175 25.72 23.88 3.19
CA LEU A 175 24.78 24.32 4.24
C LEU A 175 25.43 24.24 5.63
N ASN A 176 26.07 23.12 5.95
CA ASN A 176 26.73 22.94 7.23
C ASN A 176 27.85 23.96 7.46
N SER A 177 28.68 24.22 6.43
CA SER A 177 29.74 25.24 6.50
C SER A 177 29.16 26.64 6.72
N TYR A 178 28.07 26.97 6.05
CA TYR A 178 27.39 28.25 6.23
C TYR A 178 26.77 28.36 7.62
N LEU A 179 26.09 27.32 8.12
CA LEU A 179 25.54 27.28 9.47
C LEU A 179 26.62 27.46 10.55
N LEU A 180 27.76 26.79 10.42
CA LEU A 180 28.90 26.96 11.33
C LEU A 180 29.40 28.39 11.35
N SER A 181 29.43 29.09 10.24
CA SER A 181 29.78 30.50 10.14
C SER A 181 28.77 31.41 10.90
N ILE A 182 27.47 31.09 10.80
CA ILE A 182 26.44 31.83 11.54
C ILE A 182 26.54 31.54 13.04
N LEU A 183 26.68 30.26 13.42
CA LEU A 183 26.80 29.86 14.82
C LEU A 183 27.97 30.56 15.53
N SER A 184 29.13 30.62 14.88
CA SER A 184 30.32 31.28 15.47
C SER A 184 30.18 32.78 15.68
N LYS A 185 29.27 33.46 14.94
CA LYS A 185 29.03 34.91 15.07
C LYS A 185 28.05 35.26 16.19
N HIS A 186 27.09 34.37 16.49
CA HIS A 186 25.95 34.70 17.33
C HIS A 186 25.89 33.94 18.65
N LEU A 187 26.73 32.90 18.82
CA LEU A 187 26.70 32.03 20.00
C LEU A 187 28.01 32.04 20.77
N ASP A 188 27.92 31.74 22.06
CA ASP A 188 29.06 31.51 22.91
C ASP A 188 29.70 30.15 22.63
N ASP A 189 30.99 29.95 22.94
CA ASP A 189 31.74 28.71 22.66
C ASP A 189 31.02 27.45 23.12
N LYS A 190 30.39 27.45 24.29
CA LYS A 190 29.65 26.31 24.83
C LYS A 190 28.34 26.04 24.07
N GLU A 191 27.64 27.08 23.68
CA GLU A 191 26.40 26.99 22.89
C GLU A 191 26.69 26.53 21.47
N TYR A 192 27.79 27.04 20.90
CA TYR A 192 28.30 26.62 19.59
C TYR A 192 28.61 25.12 19.56
N ASP A 193 29.40 24.62 20.52
CA ASP A 193 29.77 23.21 20.62
C ASP A 193 28.54 22.30 20.84
N VAL A 194 27.59 22.73 21.66
CA VAL A 194 26.34 22.00 21.88
C VAL A 194 25.56 21.84 20.60
N LEU A 195 25.35 22.90 19.81
CA LEU A 195 24.62 22.81 18.55
C LEU A 195 25.38 22.01 17.49
N ARG A 196 26.67 22.29 17.31
CA ARG A 196 27.56 21.60 16.40
C ARG A 196 27.51 20.09 16.57
N MET A 197 27.69 19.61 17.82
CA MET A 197 27.69 18.19 18.15
C MET A 197 26.28 17.57 18.16
N SER A 198 25.26 18.31 18.57
CA SER A 198 23.87 17.82 18.59
C SER A 198 23.31 17.55 17.18
N TYR A 199 23.69 18.37 16.19
CA TYR A 199 23.22 18.24 14.81
C TYR A 199 24.22 17.53 13.90
N GLY A 200 25.49 17.41 14.33
CA GLY A 200 26.53 16.76 13.54
C GLY A 200 26.92 17.60 12.32
N LEU A 201 27.16 18.91 12.48
CA LEU A 201 27.36 19.82 11.35
C LEU A 201 28.70 19.54 10.62
N ASP A 202 29.76 19.27 11.39
CA ASP A 202 31.10 18.92 10.88
C ASP A 202 31.70 17.69 11.57
N CYS A 203 30.90 17.04 12.40
CA CYS A 203 31.29 15.87 13.18
C CYS A 203 30.13 14.85 13.19
N VAL A 204 30.37 13.68 13.78
CA VAL A 204 29.31 12.70 14.02
C VAL A 204 28.34 13.25 15.07
N LYS A 205 27.05 13.01 14.90
CA LYS A 205 26.03 13.41 15.86
C LYS A 205 26.23 12.70 17.19
N HIS A 206 26.29 13.46 18.28
CA HIS A 206 26.50 12.97 19.64
C HIS A 206 25.24 13.04 20.49
N SER A 207 25.15 12.15 21.48
CA SER A 207 24.10 12.18 22.50
C SER A 207 24.32 13.29 23.51
N ALA A 208 23.27 13.73 24.23
CA ALA A 208 23.38 14.80 25.22
C ALA A 208 24.37 14.47 26.36
N THR A 209 24.54 13.21 26.71
CA THR A 209 25.52 12.74 27.72
C THR A 209 26.95 12.81 27.22
N GLU A 210 27.21 12.48 25.97
CA GLU A 210 28.53 12.61 25.35
C GLU A 210 28.92 14.07 25.18
N ILE A 211 27.98 14.92 24.78
CA ILE A 211 28.18 16.37 24.68
C ILE A 211 28.52 16.98 26.06
N ALA A 212 27.78 16.59 27.10
CA ALA A 212 28.04 17.05 28.44
C ALA A 212 29.48 16.71 28.90
N ASN A 213 29.94 15.50 28.62
CA ASN A 213 31.29 15.05 28.95
C ASN A 213 32.35 15.83 28.14
N ALA A 214 32.10 16.07 26.84
CA ALA A 214 33.02 16.81 25.96
C ALA A 214 33.19 18.27 26.38
N ILE A 215 32.12 18.93 26.87
CA ILE A 215 32.13 20.34 27.29
C ILE A 215 32.54 20.50 28.78
N GLY A 216 32.76 19.38 29.50
CA GLY A 216 33.15 19.38 30.91
C GLY A 216 31.99 19.69 31.85
N ILE A 217 30.75 19.44 31.51
CA ILE A 217 29.58 19.58 32.36
C ILE A 217 29.38 18.29 33.15
N ASN A 218 29.83 18.26 34.41
CA ASN A 218 29.74 17.11 35.30
C ASN A 218 28.50 17.22 36.20
N GLY A 219 27.81 16.09 36.46
CA GLY A 219 26.71 16.03 37.42
C GLY A 219 25.58 15.08 36.96
N THR A 220 24.74 14.68 37.90
CA THR A 220 23.59 13.78 37.65
C THR A 220 22.55 14.32 36.66
N SER A 221 22.53 15.64 36.45
CA SER A 221 21.58 16.33 35.53
C SER A 221 22.31 17.01 34.36
N SER A 222 23.51 16.53 33.98
CA SER A 222 24.31 17.12 32.89
C SER A 222 23.59 17.18 31.57
N TYR A 223 22.83 16.12 31.19
CA TYR A 223 22.02 16.07 29.99
C TYR A 223 20.89 17.13 29.96
N VAL A 224 20.31 17.46 31.11
CA VAL A 224 19.29 18.52 31.22
C VAL A 224 19.93 19.89 30.95
N ARG A 225 21.14 20.10 31.44
CA ARG A 225 21.88 21.33 31.18
C ARG A 225 22.23 21.51 29.72
N VAL A 226 22.63 20.44 29.05
CA VAL A 226 22.86 20.45 27.58
C VAL A 226 21.58 20.80 26.84
N SER A 227 20.43 20.22 27.22
CA SER A 227 19.14 20.53 26.60
C SER A 227 18.72 21.99 26.82
N GLN A 228 19.01 22.55 27.99
CA GLN A 228 18.77 23.97 28.28
C GLN A 228 19.66 24.89 27.44
N LEU A 229 20.97 24.59 27.34
CA LEU A 229 21.91 25.33 26.49
C LEU A 229 21.50 25.25 25.01
N LYS A 230 21.10 24.08 24.54
CA LYS A 230 20.58 23.90 23.18
C LYS A 230 19.39 24.81 22.92
N LYS A 231 18.43 24.87 23.85
CA LYS A 231 17.25 25.74 23.72
C LYS A 231 17.65 27.21 23.72
N GLN A 232 18.50 27.63 24.64
CA GLN A 232 18.99 29.02 24.73
C GLN A 232 19.72 29.45 23.46
N ALA A 233 20.56 28.57 22.90
CA ALA A 233 21.25 28.83 21.64
C ALA A 233 20.28 28.99 20.46
N ILE A 234 19.25 28.15 20.37
CA ILE A 234 18.22 28.25 19.32
C ILE A 234 17.42 29.56 19.48
N ASP A 235 17.02 29.91 20.70
CA ASP A 235 16.28 31.14 20.99
C ASP A 235 17.11 32.40 20.62
N LYS A 236 18.43 32.38 20.89
CA LYS A 236 19.35 33.45 20.44
C LYS A 236 19.45 33.55 18.92
N LEU A 237 19.52 32.43 18.22
CA LEU A 237 19.59 32.42 16.77
C LEU A 237 18.28 32.95 16.15
N ILE A 238 17.14 32.54 16.66
CA ILE A 238 15.82 33.02 16.17
C ILE A 238 15.70 34.54 16.35
N ALA A 239 16.27 35.10 17.45
CA ALA A 239 16.22 36.53 17.70
C ALA A 239 17.18 37.35 16.81
N ASN A 240 18.30 36.77 16.37
CA ASN A 240 19.41 37.52 15.76
C ASN A 240 19.65 37.19 14.28
N VAL A 241 19.08 36.08 13.76
CA VAL A 241 19.28 35.62 12.38
C VAL A 241 17.98 35.70 11.62
N ASP A 242 17.97 36.37 10.46
CA ASP A 242 16.80 36.38 9.59
C ASP A 242 16.66 35.03 8.89
N PRO A 243 15.47 34.37 8.97
CA PRO A 243 15.21 33.12 8.30
C PRO A 243 15.48 33.14 6.79
N SER A 244 15.32 34.31 6.14
CA SER A 244 15.59 34.47 4.70
C SER A 244 17.04 34.13 4.32
N GLN A 245 17.98 34.28 5.22
CA GLN A 245 19.40 33.99 4.98
C GLN A 245 19.70 32.51 4.84
N VAL A 246 18.82 31.63 5.30
CA VAL A 246 19.00 30.17 5.28
C VAL A 246 18.14 29.49 4.20
N ILE A 247 17.06 30.14 3.78
CA ILE A 247 16.10 29.59 2.80
C ILE A 247 16.77 29.24 1.47
N ASP A 248 17.77 30.03 1.01
CA ASP A 248 18.47 29.81 -0.25
C ASP A 248 19.34 28.52 -0.26
N PHE A 249 19.54 27.90 0.91
CA PHE A 249 20.33 26.67 1.09
C PHE A 249 19.48 25.44 1.42
N LEU A 250 18.17 25.60 1.61
CA LEU A 250 17.22 24.53 1.91
C LEU A 250 16.52 24.06 0.62
#